data_0db8f773364e6efc8c5923ae3581245b
#
_entry.id   0db8f773364e6efc8c5923ae3581245b
#
_cell.length_a   1.000
_cell.length_b   1.000
_cell.length_c   1.000
_cell.angle_alpha   90.00
_cell.angle_beta   90.00
_cell.angle_gamma   90.00
#
_symmetry.space_group_name_H-M   'P 1'
#
loop_
_entity.id
_entity.type
_entity.pdbx_description
1 polymer ?
#
loop_
_entity_poly.entity_id
_entity_poly.type
_entity_poly.pdbx_seq_one_letter_code
_entity_poly.pdbx_strand_id
1 'polypeptide(L)'
;MKYALIGCGRIAVNHVKAVVNNNLDFVAACDIVPANIDVLFDKTNYADRGKVARYADYKDMIAKHPDLELIAIATPSGVHAEIALYCIDHGINVIIEKPMAMNMKDAEEIIKRAEAKGVKVSACHQNRFNIAVQKTKKALDEGRFGKLSHGSIHVRWNRDESYYKQAAWRGTWADDGGCLMNQCIHGIDLRRWLMGGEVVSVYGQTRQKMHPYLEAEDVGMAVVTFKNGAIATIEGTTNVYPRNLEEALYLFGETGTVKIGGTSTNNLDVWDFADETEADKANKGLKEATSNVYGNGHTSLYADVMDAIKNNRKPYVDAVAGRNALEMILAIYKSMKTGLPVQLPLKDFASTEMKGIFGKK
;
A
#
# COMPACT_ATOMS: atom_id res chain seq x y z
N MET A 1 -23.04 7.61 5.51
CA MET A 1 -22.45 7.07 4.27
C MET A 1 -22.58 5.56 4.35
N LYS A 2 -23.32 4.99 3.38
CA LYS A 2 -23.52 3.53 3.27
C LYS A 2 -22.27 2.85 2.72
N TYR A 3 -21.81 1.86 3.43
CA TYR A 3 -20.53 1.19 3.19
C TYR A 3 -20.71 -0.32 3.02
N ALA A 4 -19.90 -0.90 2.13
CA ALA A 4 -19.75 -2.34 2.01
C ALA A 4 -18.27 -2.77 1.94
N LEU A 5 -18.03 -4.04 2.29
CA LEU A 5 -16.70 -4.66 2.26
C LEU A 5 -16.70 -5.87 1.33
N ILE A 6 -15.74 -5.95 0.41
CA ILE A 6 -15.50 -7.11 -0.46
C ILE A 6 -14.16 -7.73 -0.08
N GLY A 7 -14.19 -9.00 0.35
CA GLY A 7 -13.06 -9.72 0.92
C GLY A 7 -13.01 -9.60 2.44
N CYS A 8 -13.30 -10.69 3.15
CA CYS A 8 -13.38 -10.77 4.61
C CYS A 8 -12.20 -11.55 5.20
N GLY A 9 -11.03 -11.43 4.57
CA GLY A 9 -9.79 -12.07 4.99
C GLY A 9 -9.08 -11.37 6.16
N ARG A 10 -7.77 -11.63 6.28
CA ARG A 10 -6.95 -11.14 7.40
C ARG A 10 -6.94 -9.62 7.55
N ILE A 11 -6.82 -8.87 6.46
CA ILE A 11 -6.72 -7.39 6.49
C ILE A 11 -8.07 -6.74 6.80
N ALA A 12 -9.17 -7.41 6.53
CA ALA A 12 -10.53 -6.93 6.75
C ALA A 12 -10.80 -6.47 8.20
N VAL A 13 -10.08 -7.03 9.18
CA VAL A 13 -10.14 -6.59 10.59
C VAL A 13 -9.82 -5.09 10.73
N ASN A 14 -8.84 -4.58 9.97
CA ASN A 14 -8.48 -3.16 10.02
C ASN A 14 -9.54 -2.28 9.34
N HIS A 15 -10.19 -2.78 8.29
CA HIS A 15 -11.30 -2.10 7.65
C HIS A 15 -12.51 -1.99 8.58
N VAL A 16 -12.90 -3.09 9.27
CA VAL A 16 -13.99 -3.03 10.27
C VAL A 16 -13.68 -2.04 11.39
N LYS A 17 -12.45 -2.01 11.91
CA LYS A 17 -12.03 -1.01 12.90
C LYS A 17 -12.16 0.42 12.37
N ALA A 18 -11.74 0.66 11.13
CA ALA A 18 -11.84 1.97 10.51
C ALA A 18 -13.30 2.39 10.30
N VAL A 19 -14.18 1.45 9.91
CA VAL A 19 -15.63 1.66 9.78
C VAL A 19 -16.26 2.09 11.11
N VAL A 20 -15.97 1.36 12.18
CA VAL A 20 -16.47 1.67 13.53
C VAL A 20 -15.98 3.05 13.98
N ASN A 21 -14.68 3.32 13.85
CA ASN A 21 -14.08 4.58 14.30
C ASN A 21 -14.59 5.81 13.53
N ASN A 22 -15.07 5.62 12.29
CA ASN A 22 -15.60 6.69 11.46
C ASN A 22 -17.13 6.70 11.37
N ASN A 23 -17.83 5.86 12.15
CA ASN A 23 -19.30 5.77 12.19
C ASN A 23 -19.92 5.56 10.80
N LEU A 24 -19.31 4.71 9.96
CA LEU A 24 -19.90 4.34 8.69
C LEU A 24 -21.06 3.36 8.86
N ASP A 25 -22.08 3.49 8.03
CA ASP A 25 -23.22 2.59 7.97
C ASP A 25 -22.83 1.32 7.17
N PHE A 26 -22.36 0.28 7.89
CA PHE A 26 -21.91 -0.97 7.29
C PHE A 26 -23.11 -1.84 6.93
N VAL A 27 -23.57 -1.77 5.68
CA VAL A 27 -24.82 -2.41 5.22
C VAL A 27 -24.63 -3.78 4.60
N ALA A 28 -23.46 -4.07 3.99
CA ALA A 28 -23.23 -5.34 3.31
C ALA A 28 -21.76 -5.79 3.33
N ALA A 29 -21.53 -7.08 3.39
CA ALA A 29 -20.22 -7.73 3.26
C ALA A 29 -20.29 -8.88 2.24
N CYS A 30 -19.21 -9.03 1.46
CA CYS A 30 -19.08 -10.06 0.44
C CYS A 30 -17.79 -10.85 0.58
N ASP A 31 -17.85 -12.15 0.56
CA ASP A 31 -16.70 -13.06 0.43
C ASP A 31 -17.15 -14.32 -0.32
N ILE A 32 -16.32 -14.82 -1.24
CA ILE A 32 -16.61 -16.04 -1.99
C ILE A 32 -16.84 -17.27 -1.08
N VAL A 33 -16.35 -17.18 0.16
CA VAL A 33 -16.63 -18.12 1.25
C VAL A 33 -17.42 -17.37 2.33
N PRO A 34 -18.75 -17.34 2.30
CA PRO A 34 -19.57 -16.51 3.19
C PRO A 34 -19.29 -16.68 4.69
N ALA A 35 -18.83 -17.87 5.11
CA ALA A 35 -18.43 -18.13 6.49
C ALA A 35 -17.30 -17.20 6.98
N ASN A 36 -16.44 -16.68 6.08
CA ASN A 36 -15.38 -15.73 6.43
C ASN A 36 -15.95 -14.43 7.01
N ILE A 37 -17.17 -14.05 6.62
CA ILE A 37 -17.84 -12.83 7.12
C ILE A 37 -18.15 -12.97 8.61
N ASP A 38 -18.68 -14.12 9.04
CA ASP A 38 -18.95 -14.38 10.44
C ASP A 38 -17.66 -14.49 11.26
N VAL A 39 -16.64 -15.15 10.73
CA VAL A 39 -15.30 -15.20 11.35
C VAL A 39 -14.70 -13.79 11.51
N LEU A 40 -14.89 -12.90 10.55
CA LEU A 40 -14.44 -11.50 10.65
C LEU A 40 -15.17 -10.76 11.78
N PHE A 41 -16.50 -10.91 11.85
CA PHE A 41 -17.30 -10.25 12.88
C PHE A 41 -16.97 -10.78 14.28
N ASP A 42 -16.71 -12.08 14.43
CA ASP A 42 -16.26 -12.67 15.70
C ASP A 42 -14.90 -12.10 16.12
N LYS A 43 -13.92 -12.02 15.20
CA LYS A 43 -12.59 -11.46 15.46
C LYS A 43 -12.60 -9.98 15.84
N THR A 44 -13.59 -9.23 15.33
CA THR A 44 -13.69 -7.79 15.57
C THR A 44 -14.69 -7.42 16.68
N ASN A 45 -15.44 -8.40 17.21
CA ASN A 45 -16.56 -8.18 18.12
C ASN A 45 -17.54 -7.13 17.57
N TYR A 46 -17.82 -7.16 16.25
CA TYR A 46 -18.64 -6.15 15.61
C TYR A 46 -20.09 -6.23 16.11
N ALA A 47 -20.54 -5.18 16.82
CA ALA A 47 -21.82 -5.18 17.56
C ALA A 47 -23.04 -5.25 16.61
N ASP A 48 -22.99 -4.54 15.49
CA ASP A 48 -24.12 -4.44 14.54
C ASP A 48 -24.11 -5.52 13.46
N ARG A 49 -23.41 -6.64 13.69
CA ARG A 49 -23.26 -7.74 12.71
C ARG A 49 -24.60 -8.28 12.15
N GLY A 50 -25.66 -8.18 12.92
CA GLY A 50 -27.02 -8.60 12.51
C GLY A 50 -27.65 -7.70 11.45
N LYS A 51 -27.17 -6.47 11.29
CA LYS A 51 -27.66 -5.50 10.30
C LYS A 51 -26.93 -5.61 8.96
N VAL A 52 -25.79 -6.32 8.90
CA VAL A 52 -24.96 -6.44 7.70
C VAL A 52 -25.44 -7.61 6.85
N ALA A 53 -25.87 -7.34 5.63
CA ALA A 53 -26.25 -8.36 4.66
C ALA A 53 -24.99 -9.11 4.13
N ARG A 54 -25.13 -10.41 3.87
CA ARG A 54 -24.03 -11.30 3.47
C ARG A 54 -24.19 -11.78 2.04
N TYR A 55 -23.11 -11.69 1.26
CA TYR A 55 -23.10 -12.07 -0.15
C TYR A 55 -21.88 -12.93 -0.48
N ALA A 56 -22.06 -13.85 -1.44
CA ALA A 56 -20.98 -14.62 -2.04
C ALA A 56 -20.47 -13.96 -3.34
N ASP A 57 -21.29 -13.14 -3.98
CA ASP A 57 -21.00 -12.44 -5.22
C ASP A 57 -21.17 -10.92 -5.01
N TYR A 58 -20.13 -10.15 -5.32
CA TYR A 58 -20.13 -8.71 -5.17
C TYR A 58 -21.04 -7.99 -6.17
N LYS A 59 -21.32 -8.60 -7.35
CA LYS A 59 -22.24 -8.04 -8.34
C LYS A 59 -23.67 -8.12 -7.82
N ASP A 60 -24.05 -9.24 -7.22
CA ASP A 60 -25.33 -9.42 -6.54
C ASP A 60 -25.49 -8.43 -5.37
N MET A 61 -24.41 -8.23 -4.59
CA MET A 61 -24.41 -7.28 -3.49
C MET A 61 -24.70 -5.86 -4.00
N ILE A 62 -23.97 -5.41 -5.01
CA ILE A 62 -24.12 -4.07 -5.58
C ILE A 62 -25.52 -3.89 -6.19
N ALA A 63 -26.04 -4.87 -6.91
CA ALA A 63 -27.39 -4.82 -7.50
C ALA A 63 -28.50 -4.68 -6.44
N LYS A 64 -28.33 -5.28 -5.25
CA LYS A 64 -29.31 -5.21 -4.15
C LYS A 64 -29.14 -3.99 -3.24
N HIS A 65 -28.03 -3.28 -3.36
CA HIS A 65 -27.72 -2.06 -2.59
C HIS A 65 -27.36 -0.89 -3.54
N PRO A 66 -28.31 -0.41 -4.35
CA PRO A 66 -28.06 0.65 -5.34
C PRO A 66 -27.69 2.01 -4.71
N ASP A 67 -27.83 2.14 -3.40
CA ASP A 67 -27.54 3.33 -2.61
C ASP A 67 -26.19 3.24 -1.86
N LEU A 68 -25.33 2.27 -2.22
CA LEU A 68 -23.96 2.20 -1.72
C LEU A 68 -23.15 3.41 -2.18
N GLU A 69 -22.46 4.03 -1.22
CA GLU A 69 -21.66 5.23 -1.47
C GLU A 69 -20.15 4.93 -1.48
N LEU A 70 -19.71 3.91 -0.70
CA LEU A 70 -18.31 3.56 -0.53
C LEU A 70 -18.15 2.04 -0.39
N ILE A 71 -17.22 1.46 -1.15
CA ILE A 71 -16.82 0.06 -1.02
C ILE A 71 -15.33 -0.03 -0.73
N ALA A 72 -14.93 -0.89 0.22
CA ALA A 72 -13.55 -1.31 0.35
C ALA A 72 -13.34 -2.69 -0.28
N ILE A 73 -12.24 -2.84 -1.02
CA ILE A 73 -11.83 -4.08 -1.68
C ILE A 73 -10.60 -4.62 -0.96
N ALA A 74 -10.74 -5.79 -0.32
CA ALA A 74 -9.73 -6.45 0.52
C ALA A 74 -9.55 -7.93 0.14
N THR A 75 -9.68 -8.23 -1.14
CA THR A 75 -9.53 -9.55 -1.76
C THR A 75 -8.04 -9.89 -2.03
N PRO A 76 -7.70 -11.03 -2.63
CA PRO A 76 -6.40 -11.23 -3.28
C PRO A 76 -6.14 -10.18 -4.36
N SER A 77 -4.86 -9.78 -4.52
CA SER A 77 -4.51 -8.60 -5.32
C SER A 77 -4.82 -8.75 -6.82
N GLY A 78 -4.79 -9.97 -7.34
CA GLY A 78 -5.06 -10.25 -8.77
C GLY A 78 -6.45 -9.84 -9.25
N VAL A 79 -7.43 -9.75 -8.35
CA VAL A 79 -8.82 -9.38 -8.69
C VAL A 79 -9.20 -7.95 -8.26
N HIS A 80 -8.28 -7.19 -7.66
CA HIS A 80 -8.56 -5.81 -7.21
C HIS A 80 -9.08 -4.92 -8.35
N ALA A 81 -8.40 -4.94 -9.50
CA ALA A 81 -8.74 -4.08 -10.63
C ALA A 81 -10.11 -4.40 -11.23
N GLU A 82 -10.43 -5.68 -11.43
CA GLU A 82 -11.74 -6.11 -11.95
C GLU A 82 -12.88 -5.60 -11.07
N ILE A 83 -12.76 -5.84 -9.75
CA ILE A 83 -13.79 -5.44 -8.78
C ILE A 83 -13.90 -3.90 -8.71
N ALA A 84 -12.75 -3.21 -8.68
CA ALA A 84 -12.72 -1.75 -8.64
C ALA A 84 -13.38 -1.11 -9.87
N LEU A 85 -13.06 -1.60 -11.06
CA LEU A 85 -13.66 -1.12 -12.31
C LEU A 85 -15.18 -1.34 -12.32
N TYR A 86 -15.65 -2.48 -11.82
CA TYR A 86 -17.08 -2.75 -11.71
C TYR A 86 -17.76 -1.76 -10.74
N CYS A 87 -17.18 -1.50 -9.57
CA CYS A 87 -17.71 -0.52 -8.61
C CYS A 87 -17.75 0.91 -9.21
N ILE A 88 -16.65 1.31 -9.88
CA ILE A 88 -16.52 2.62 -10.53
C ILE A 88 -17.60 2.80 -11.62
N ASP A 89 -17.84 1.78 -12.44
CA ASP A 89 -18.85 1.82 -13.49
C ASP A 89 -20.27 1.99 -12.93
N HIS A 90 -20.50 1.56 -11.69
CA HIS A 90 -21.76 1.75 -10.94
C HIS A 90 -21.80 3.06 -10.12
N GLY A 91 -20.82 3.96 -10.28
CA GLY A 91 -20.79 5.25 -9.58
C GLY A 91 -20.41 5.19 -8.11
N ILE A 92 -19.79 4.10 -7.65
CA ILE A 92 -19.45 3.87 -6.24
C ILE A 92 -18.00 4.24 -5.98
N ASN A 93 -17.74 5.03 -4.92
CA ASN A 93 -16.39 5.34 -4.49
C ASN A 93 -15.70 4.12 -3.90
N VAL A 94 -14.37 4.03 -4.05
CA VAL A 94 -13.64 2.79 -3.74
C VAL A 94 -12.39 3.07 -2.91
N ILE A 95 -12.18 2.25 -1.86
CA ILE A 95 -10.89 2.06 -1.20
C ILE A 95 -10.36 0.70 -1.69
N ILE A 96 -9.19 0.68 -2.32
CA ILE A 96 -8.59 -0.55 -2.85
C ILE A 96 -7.37 -0.91 -1.99
N GLU A 97 -7.33 -2.14 -1.46
CA GLU A 97 -6.11 -2.64 -0.83
C GLU A 97 -4.94 -2.68 -1.81
N LYS A 98 -3.78 -2.60 -1.25
CA LYS A 98 -2.54 -2.59 -2.03
C LYS A 98 -2.11 -4.02 -2.43
N PRO A 99 -1.46 -4.14 -3.60
CA PRO A 99 -1.38 -3.18 -4.70
C PRO A 99 -2.74 -2.96 -5.35
N MET A 100 -2.99 -1.73 -5.86
CA MET A 100 -4.29 -1.43 -6.47
C MET A 100 -4.58 -2.23 -7.75
N ALA A 101 -3.54 -2.73 -8.41
CA ALA A 101 -3.57 -3.59 -9.60
C ALA A 101 -2.26 -4.37 -9.69
N MET A 102 -2.18 -5.33 -10.63
CA MET A 102 -0.99 -6.15 -10.88
C MET A 102 -0.26 -5.77 -12.20
N ASN A 103 -0.76 -4.78 -12.91
CA ASN A 103 -0.19 -4.28 -14.17
C ASN A 103 -0.51 -2.81 -14.38
N MET A 104 0.25 -2.14 -15.25
CA MET A 104 0.09 -0.72 -15.54
C MET A 104 -1.22 -0.40 -16.24
N LYS A 105 -1.66 -1.26 -17.16
CA LYS A 105 -2.88 -1.05 -17.96
C LYS A 105 -4.12 -0.93 -17.07
N ASP A 106 -4.28 -1.85 -16.13
CA ASP A 106 -5.41 -1.84 -15.20
C ASP A 106 -5.36 -0.64 -14.25
N ALA A 107 -4.16 -0.28 -13.76
CA ALA A 107 -3.99 0.90 -12.92
C ALA A 107 -4.39 2.20 -13.64
N GLU A 108 -3.99 2.37 -14.89
CA GLU A 108 -4.37 3.53 -15.71
C GLU A 108 -5.88 3.53 -16.04
N GLU A 109 -6.46 2.36 -16.30
CA GLU A 109 -7.90 2.25 -16.59
C GLU A 109 -8.76 2.59 -15.36
N ILE A 110 -8.33 2.21 -14.15
CA ILE A 110 -8.97 2.62 -12.88
C ILE A 110 -8.99 4.14 -12.77
N ILE A 111 -7.84 4.81 -12.99
CA ILE A 111 -7.73 6.28 -12.91
C ILE A 111 -8.67 6.93 -13.93
N LYS A 112 -8.58 6.51 -15.18
CA LYS A 112 -9.38 7.05 -16.29
C LYS A 112 -10.88 6.94 -16.04
N ARG A 113 -11.35 5.75 -15.61
CA ARG A 113 -12.80 5.56 -15.35
C ARG A 113 -13.26 6.31 -14.12
N ALA A 114 -12.44 6.35 -13.06
CA ALA A 114 -12.76 7.12 -11.86
C ALA A 114 -12.96 8.60 -12.18
N GLU A 115 -12.08 9.19 -12.99
CA GLU A 115 -12.21 10.58 -13.46
C GLU A 115 -13.45 10.77 -14.31
N ALA A 116 -13.71 9.88 -15.27
CA ALA A 116 -14.88 9.96 -16.16
C ALA A 116 -16.21 9.84 -15.40
N LYS A 117 -16.26 9.05 -14.33
CA LYS A 117 -17.45 8.84 -13.49
C LYS A 117 -17.56 9.83 -12.33
N GLY A 118 -16.54 10.64 -12.06
CA GLY A 118 -16.51 11.57 -10.93
C GLY A 118 -16.44 10.89 -9.56
N VAL A 119 -16.08 9.60 -9.49
CA VAL A 119 -15.96 8.85 -8.23
C VAL A 119 -14.56 8.99 -7.64
N LYS A 120 -14.46 8.84 -6.32
CA LYS A 120 -13.18 8.90 -5.61
C LYS A 120 -12.63 7.47 -5.45
N VAL A 121 -11.36 7.31 -5.81
CA VAL A 121 -10.63 6.05 -5.61
C VAL A 121 -9.41 6.34 -4.74
N SER A 122 -9.27 5.57 -3.66
CA SER A 122 -8.12 5.63 -2.76
C SER A 122 -7.40 4.29 -2.74
N ALA A 123 -6.09 4.30 -2.97
CA ALA A 123 -5.24 3.14 -2.71
C ALA A 123 -4.89 3.06 -1.21
N CYS A 124 -4.92 1.86 -0.61
CA CYS A 124 -4.71 1.69 0.82
C CYS A 124 -3.21 1.75 1.19
N HIS A 125 -2.58 2.92 1.01
CA HIS A 125 -1.23 3.21 1.54
C HIS A 125 -1.35 3.96 2.87
N GLN A 126 -1.94 3.30 3.86
CA GLN A 126 -2.27 3.87 5.16
C GLN A 126 -1.03 4.34 5.95
N ASN A 127 0.17 3.85 5.66
CA ASN A 127 1.41 4.27 6.33
C ASN A 127 1.71 5.76 6.09
N ARG A 128 1.16 6.40 5.04
CA ARG A 128 1.24 7.85 4.87
C ARG A 128 0.60 8.63 6.01
N PHE A 129 -0.32 8.03 6.77
CA PHE A 129 -1.00 8.64 7.92
C PHE A 129 -0.31 8.38 9.27
N ASN A 130 0.79 7.62 9.30
CA ASN A 130 1.57 7.45 10.53
C ASN A 130 2.16 8.79 10.99
N ILE A 131 2.15 9.03 12.30
CA ILE A 131 2.57 10.33 12.87
C ILE A 131 4.00 10.69 12.47
N ALA A 132 4.92 9.73 12.52
CA ALA A 132 6.31 9.92 12.11
C ALA A 132 6.43 10.36 10.65
N VAL A 133 5.63 9.73 9.77
CA VAL A 133 5.59 10.03 8.33
C VAL A 133 4.99 11.41 8.07
N GLN A 134 3.89 11.76 8.74
CA GLN A 134 3.24 13.07 8.59
C GLN A 134 4.13 14.22 9.06
N LYS A 135 4.84 14.06 10.18
CA LYS A 135 5.82 15.05 10.66
C LYS A 135 6.96 15.23 9.66
N THR A 136 7.47 14.14 9.11
CA THR A 136 8.54 14.18 8.10
C THR A 136 8.07 14.89 6.82
N LYS A 137 6.85 14.58 6.36
CA LYS A 137 6.26 15.25 5.20
C LYS A 137 6.10 16.74 5.43
N LYS A 138 5.61 17.13 6.61
CA LYS A 138 5.49 18.55 6.98
C LYS A 138 6.85 19.27 6.93
N ALA A 139 7.89 18.67 7.50
CA ALA A 139 9.25 19.25 7.46
C ALA A 139 9.79 19.39 6.03
N LEU A 140 9.46 18.43 5.14
CA LEU A 140 9.79 18.53 3.71
C LEU A 140 9.03 19.68 3.03
N ASP A 141 7.73 19.81 3.29
CA ASP A 141 6.89 20.88 2.69
C ASP A 141 7.29 22.29 3.18
N GLU A 142 7.79 22.37 4.40
CA GLU A 142 8.36 23.60 4.99
C GLU A 142 9.79 23.89 4.49
N GLY A 143 10.39 23.01 3.66
CA GLY A 143 11.71 23.22 3.09
C GLY A 143 12.87 22.99 4.05
N ARG A 144 12.65 22.42 5.23
CA ARG A 144 13.64 22.26 6.30
C ARG A 144 14.83 21.36 5.94
N PHE A 145 14.68 20.50 4.93
CA PHE A 145 15.77 19.66 4.44
C PHE A 145 16.75 20.38 3.51
N GLY A 146 16.40 21.57 2.99
CA GLY A 146 17.10 22.14 1.85
C GLY A 146 16.98 21.21 0.62
N LYS A 147 18.04 21.08 -0.17
CA LYS A 147 18.08 20.15 -1.30
C LYS A 147 18.27 18.72 -0.78
N LEU A 148 17.37 17.83 -1.17
CA LEU A 148 17.55 16.41 -0.90
C LEU A 148 18.72 15.85 -1.72
N SER A 149 19.65 15.20 -1.05
CA SER A 149 20.80 14.53 -1.64
C SER A 149 20.44 13.08 -2.02
N HIS A 150 20.08 12.30 -1.02
CA HIS A 150 19.77 10.89 -1.18
C HIS A 150 18.90 10.37 -0.04
N GLY A 151 18.59 9.07 -0.12
CA GLY A 151 17.96 8.38 0.98
C GLY A 151 17.76 6.89 0.70
N SER A 152 17.18 6.16 1.64
CA SER A 152 16.97 4.72 1.50
C SER A 152 15.68 4.27 2.15
N ILE A 153 15.16 3.12 1.71
CA ILE A 153 14.13 2.34 2.38
C ILE A 153 14.62 0.92 2.58
N HIS A 154 14.47 0.40 3.77
CA HIS A 154 14.77 -0.98 4.13
C HIS A 154 13.51 -1.62 4.71
N VAL A 155 13.00 -2.67 4.05
CA VAL A 155 11.95 -3.53 4.59
C VAL A 155 12.54 -4.90 4.83
N ARG A 156 12.97 -5.15 6.07
CA ARG A 156 13.69 -6.36 6.50
C ARG A 156 12.79 -7.20 7.38
N TRP A 157 11.93 -7.96 6.73
CA TRP A 157 10.93 -8.76 7.42
C TRP A 157 11.18 -10.26 7.32
N ASN A 158 10.51 -10.99 8.19
CA ASN A 158 10.42 -12.43 8.15
C ASN A 158 9.06 -12.87 7.64
N ARG A 159 9.05 -13.79 6.69
CA ARG A 159 7.89 -14.62 6.38
C ARG A 159 8.39 -16.04 6.19
N ASP A 160 7.86 -16.94 6.95
CA ASP A 160 8.18 -18.36 6.87
C ASP A 160 7.22 -19.12 5.95
N GLU A 161 7.43 -20.40 5.79
CA GLU A 161 6.60 -21.26 4.97
C GLU A 161 5.14 -21.30 5.48
N SER A 162 4.94 -21.21 6.81
CA SER A 162 3.60 -21.21 7.40
C SER A 162 2.77 -20.02 6.97
N TYR A 163 3.40 -18.85 6.80
CA TYR A 163 2.76 -17.65 6.26
C TYR A 163 2.27 -17.86 4.82
N TYR A 164 3.11 -18.44 3.97
CA TYR A 164 2.76 -18.63 2.56
C TYR A 164 1.71 -19.73 2.37
N LYS A 165 1.71 -20.78 3.20
CA LYS A 165 0.70 -21.86 3.19
C LYS A 165 -0.70 -21.41 3.63
N GLN A 166 -0.87 -20.21 4.18
CA GLN A 166 -2.20 -19.71 4.59
C GLN A 166 -3.17 -19.51 3.42
N ALA A 167 -2.66 -19.30 2.19
CA ALA A 167 -3.49 -19.14 1.01
C ALA A 167 -2.70 -19.45 -0.27
N ALA A 168 -3.30 -20.15 -1.20
CA ALA A 168 -2.64 -20.60 -2.44
C ALA A 168 -2.15 -19.46 -3.35
N TRP A 169 -2.76 -18.29 -3.26
CA TRP A 169 -2.37 -17.11 -4.06
C TRP A 169 -1.05 -16.47 -3.61
N ARG A 170 -0.61 -16.72 -2.36
CA ARG A 170 0.60 -16.13 -1.81
C ARG A 170 1.84 -16.62 -2.54
N GLY A 171 2.75 -15.69 -2.85
CA GLY A 171 4.00 -15.97 -3.55
C GLY A 171 3.83 -16.28 -5.04
N THR A 172 2.65 -16.06 -5.63
CA THR A 172 2.42 -16.16 -7.07
C THR A 172 2.62 -14.81 -7.76
N TRP A 173 3.04 -14.80 -9.02
CA TRP A 173 3.15 -13.56 -9.79
C TRP A 173 1.79 -12.94 -10.13
N ALA A 174 0.76 -13.76 -10.25
CA ALA A 174 -0.57 -13.30 -10.65
C ALA A 174 -1.30 -12.54 -9.54
N ASP A 175 -1.25 -13.05 -8.30
CA ASP A 175 -2.13 -12.60 -7.23
C ASP A 175 -1.40 -11.96 -6.03
N ASP A 176 -0.06 -12.15 -5.94
CA ASP A 176 0.78 -11.63 -4.84
C ASP A 176 1.88 -10.70 -5.35
N GLY A 177 2.56 -11.08 -6.43
CA GLY A 177 3.59 -10.31 -7.10
C GLY A 177 4.94 -10.29 -6.39
N GLY A 178 5.14 -11.11 -5.37
CA GLY A 178 6.38 -11.26 -4.62
C GLY A 178 6.53 -10.33 -3.42
N CYS A 179 7.70 -10.39 -2.78
CA CYS A 179 7.95 -9.67 -1.53
C CYS A 179 7.92 -8.14 -1.70
N LEU A 180 8.46 -7.61 -2.80
CA LEU A 180 8.43 -6.17 -3.07
C LEU A 180 6.99 -5.67 -3.26
N MET A 181 6.16 -6.43 -3.98
CA MET A 181 4.78 -6.07 -4.29
C MET A 181 3.86 -6.18 -3.07
N ASN A 182 3.97 -7.25 -2.30
CA ASN A 182 3.07 -7.48 -1.19
C ASN A 182 3.57 -6.88 0.13
N GLN A 183 4.84 -7.12 0.50
CA GLN A 183 5.34 -6.73 1.81
C GLN A 183 5.94 -5.32 1.81
N CYS A 184 6.66 -4.94 0.76
CA CYS A 184 7.49 -3.74 0.75
C CYS A 184 6.83 -2.51 0.11
N ILE A 185 5.68 -2.67 -0.54
CA ILE A 185 5.03 -1.61 -1.32
C ILE A 185 4.74 -0.34 -0.51
N HIS A 186 4.41 -0.44 0.79
CA HIS A 186 4.18 0.73 1.62
C HIS A 186 5.45 1.57 1.79
N GLY A 187 6.58 0.93 2.09
CA GLY A 187 7.86 1.61 2.19
C GLY A 187 8.31 2.19 0.85
N ILE A 188 8.08 1.49 -0.27
CA ILE A 188 8.39 1.96 -1.62
C ILE A 188 7.53 3.17 -1.99
N ASP A 189 6.24 3.16 -1.66
CA ASP A 189 5.34 4.30 -1.80
C ASP A 189 5.85 5.52 -1.02
N LEU A 190 6.12 5.36 0.28
CA LEU A 190 6.66 6.42 1.14
C LEU A 190 7.95 6.99 0.57
N ARG A 191 8.84 6.12 0.08
CA ARG A 191 10.11 6.51 -0.49
C ARG A 191 9.95 7.42 -1.70
N ARG A 192 9.11 7.03 -2.67
CA ARG A 192 8.82 7.83 -3.86
C ARG A 192 8.19 9.17 -3.49
N TRP A 193 7.20 9.14 -2.63
CA TRP A 193 6.43 10.31 -2.24
C TRP A 193 7.25 11.35 -1.46
N LEU A 194 8.06 10.92 -0.48
CA LEU A 194 8.88 11.82 0.34
C LEU A 194 10.12 12.35 -0.39
N MET A 195 10.58 11.70 -1.44
CA MET A 195 11.73 12.16 -2.26
C MET A 195 11.34 13.11 -3.40
N GLY A 196 10.10 13.59 -3.45
CA GLY A 196 9.64 14.56 -4.44
C GLY A 196 8.91 13.97 -5.65
N GLY A 197 8.65 12.66 -5.67
CA GLY A 197 7.67 12.01 -6.55
C GLY A 197 8.10 11.71 -7.98
N GLU A 198 8.81 12.58 -8.69
CA GLU A 198 9.21 12.36 -10.09
C GLU A 198 10.47 11.50 -10.19
N VAL A 199 10.28 10.26 -10.61
CA VAL A 199 11.36 9.30 -10.85
C VAL A 199 11.76 9.31 -12.33
N VAL A 200 13.06 9.35 -12.61
CA VAL A 200 13.63 9.30 -13.95
C VAL A 200 13.94 7.86 -14.35
N SER A 201 14.63 7.12 -13.47
CA SER A 201 15.02 5.75 -13.80
C SER A 201 15.13 4.87 -12.56
N VAL A 202 14.98 3.56 -12.79
CA VAL A 202 15.13 2.50 -11.79
C VAL A 202 16.04 1.41 -12.33
N TYR A 203 17.05 1.01 -11.55
CA TYR A 203 17.82 -0.20 -11.80
C TYR A 203 17.70 -1.13 -10.60
N GLY A 204 17.25 -2.36 -10.83
CA GLY A 204 17.00 -3.30 -9.74
C GLY A 204 17.31 -4.76 -10.08
N GLN A 205 17.49 -5.51 -9.00
CA GLN A 205 17.71 -6.96 -9.04
C GLN A 205 16.83 -7.63 -8.00
N THR A 206 16.24 -8.76 -8.36
CA THR A 206 15.45 -9.59 -7.44
C THR A 206 15.92 -11.04 -7.49
N ARG A 207 15.72 -11.76 -6.41
CA ARG A 207 16.06 -13.19 -6.33
C ARG A 207 15.03 -13.96 -5.50
N GLN A 208 14.93 -15.24 -5.78
CA GLN A 208 14.31 -16.24 -4.91
C GLN A 208 15.44 -17.04 -4.26
N LYS A 209 15.64 -16.91 -2.95
CA LYS A 209 16.78 -17.48 -2.26
C LYS A 209 16.43 -18.43 -1.14
N MET A 210 15.49 -18.05 -0.28
CA MET A 210 15.18 -18.80 0.94
C MET A 210 13.83 -19.53 0.85
N HIS A 211 12.97 -19.12 -0.08
CA HIS A 211 11.62 -19.66 -0.22
C HIS A 211 11.43 -20.39 -1.56
N PRO A 212 12.07 -21.56 -1.79
CA PRO A 212 12.03 -22.25 -3.07
C PRO A 212 10.64 -22.74 -3.47
N TYR A 213 9.66 -22.70 -2.60
CA TYR A 213 8.27 -23.06 -2.83
C TYR A 213 7.45 -21.92 -3.45
N LEU A 214 7.96 -20.68 -3.49
CA LEU A 214 7.27 -19.54 -4.14
C LEU A 214 7.49 -19.57 -5.66
N GLU A 215 6.64 -18.87 -6.37
CA GLU A 215 6.84 -18.53 -7.79
C GLU A 215 7.62 -17.22 -7.93
N ALA A 216 7.35 -16.26 -7.05
CA ALA A 216 7.90 -14.91 -7.07
C ALA A 216 9.15 -14.76 -6.16
N GLU A 217 9.71 -13.53 -6.15
CA GLU A 217 10.91 -13.22 -5.39
C GLU A 217 10.66 -13.11 -3.88
N ASP A 218 11.72 -13.33 -3.11
CA ASP A 218 11.77 -13.18 -1.65
C ASP A 218 12.76 -12.09 -1.19
N VAL A 219 13.53 -11.53 -2.14
CA VAL A 219 14.45 -10.41 -1.92
C VAL A 219 14.61 -9.58 -3.19
N GLY A 220 14.65 -8.26 -3.03
CA GLY A 220 14.92 -7.31 -4.09
C GLY A 220 15.64 -6.06 -3.60
N MET A 221 16.51 -5.54 -4.48
CA MET A 221 17.24 -4.30 -4.26
C MET A 221 17.21 -3.43 -5.52
N ALA A 222 17.16 -2.11 -5.32
CA ALA A 222 17.17 -1.18 -6.45
C ALA A 222 17.85 0.15 -6.12
N VAL A 223 18.33 0.82 -7.18
CA VAL A 223 18.75 2.22 -7.18
C VAL A 223 17.75 3.01 -8.02
N VAL A 224 17.33 4.16 -7.50
CA VAL A 224 16.32 5.04 -8.09
C VAL A 224 16.92 6.41 -8.30
N THR A 225 16.74 7.00 -9.49
CA THR A 225 17.14 8.37 -9.80
C THR A 225 15.91 9.25 -9.91
N PHE A 226 15.92 10.39 -9.21
CA PHE A 226 14.83 11.37 -9.22
C PHE A 226 15.16 12.57 -10.12
N LYS A 227 14.14 13.25 -10.62
CA LYS A 227 14.27 14.43 -11.50
C LYS A 227 14.95 15.61 -10.81
N ASN A 228 14.81 15.74 -9.49
CA ASN A 228 15.50 16.75 -8.69
C ASN A 228 17.01 16.48 -8.48
N GLY A 229 17.54 15.40 -9.07
CA GLY A 229 18.95 14.98 -8.98
C GLY A 229 19.26 14.08 -7.77
N ALA A 230 18.32 13.89 -6.85
CA ALA A 230 18.51 12.97 -5.72
C ALA A 230 18.52 11.51 -6.19
N ILE A 231 19.20 10.65 -5.43
CA ILE A 231 19.21 9.20 -5.64
C ILE A 231 18.66 8.47 -4.41
N ALA A 232 18.14 7.27 -4.64
CA ALA A 232 17.65 6.46 -3.53
C ALA A 232 17.97 4.97 -3.70
N THR A 233 18.08 4.28 -2.57
CA THR A 233 18.13 2.82 -2.54
C THR A 233 16.87 2.22 -1.96
N ILE A 234 16.51 1.05 -2.47
CA ILE A 234 15.44 0.20 -1.97
C ILE A 234 16.05 -1.15 -1.62
N GLU A 235 15.77 -1.65 -0.42
CA GLU A 235 16.04 -3.02 0.00
C GLU A 235 14.76 -3.60 0.56
N GLY A 236 14.28 -4.69 -0.02
CA GLY A 236 13.08 -5.40 0.44
C GLY A 236 13.32 -6.89 0.52
N THR A 237 12.99 -7.51 1.66
CA THR A 237 13.15 -8.94 1.84
C THR A 237 12.18 -9.52 2.86
N THR A 238 11.86 -10.81 2.68
CA THR A 238 11.16 -11.65 3.67
C THR A 238 12.07 -12.69 4.31
N ASN A 239 13.38 -12.62 4.07
CA ASN A 239 14.39 -13.63 4.45
C ASN A 239 15.04 -13.40 5.83
N VAL A 240 14.53 -12.47 6.64
CA VAL A 240 15.14 -12.14 7.93
C VAL A 240 14.76 -13.18 8.99
N TYR A 241 15.73 -13.78 9.64
CA TYR A 241 15.53 -14.76 10.72
C TYR A 241 15.76 -14.10 12.08
N PRO A 242 14.99 -14.44 13.11
CA PRO A 242 13.78 -15.30 13.11
C PRO A 242 12.46 -14.48 13.03
N ARG A 243 12.52 -13.16 12.94
CA ARG A 243 11.37 -12.24 13.00
C ARG A 243 11.63 -10.96 12.19
N ASN A 244 10.59 -10.16 11.99
CA ASN A 244 10.74 -8.83 11.41
C ASN A 244 11.79 -8.02 12.18
N LEU A 245 12.77 -7.47 11.46
CA LEU A 245 13.80 -6.62 12.02
C LEU A 245 13.35 -5.16 12.03
N GLU A 246 13.07 -4.60 10.85
CA GLU A 246 12.71 -3.21 10.70
C GLU A 246 11.96 -2.92 9.39
N GLU A 247 11.22 -1.81 9.38
CA GLU A 247 10.87 -1.05 8.20
C GLU A 247 11.38 0.38 8.44
N ALA A 248 12.49 0.76 7.79
CA ALA A 248 13.19 2.00 8.08
C ALA A 248 13.44 2.82 6.81
N LEU A 249 13.10 4.11 6.89
CA LEU A 249 13.28 5.08 5.81
C LEU A 249 14.24 6.19 6.28
N TYR A 250 15.21 6.51 5.43
CA TYR A 250 16.21 7.57 5.67
C TYR A 250 16.09 8.65 4.61
N LEU A 251 16.15 9.91 5.06
CA LEU A 251 16.18 11.09 4.20
C LEU A 251 17.37 11.96 4.60
N PHE A 252 18.18 12.35 3.63
CA PHE A 252 19.34 13.18 3.80
C PHE A 252 19.24 14.40 2.90
N GLY A 253 19.14 15.56 3.52
CA GLY A 253 19.13 16.85 2.87
C GLY A 253 20.32 17.72 3.30
N GLU A 254 20.42 18.88 2.71
CA GLU A 254 21.47 19.87 2.96
C GLU A 254 21.47 20.37 4.42
N THR A 255 20.27 20.52 5.00
CA THR A 255 20.01 21.10 6.32
C THR A 255 19.15 20.19 7.22
N GLY A 256 18.87 18.95 6.80
CA GLY A 256 18.05 18.03 7.58
C GLY A 256 18.38 16.57 7.35
N THR A 257 18.35 15.79 8.43
CA THR A 257 18.47 14.32 8.43
C THR A 257 17.36 13.72 9.24
N VAL A 258 16.59 12.81 8.64
CA VAL A 258 15.53 12.08 9.33
C VAL A 258 15.65 10.57 9.09
N LYS A 259 15.51 9.80 10.16
CA LYS A 259 15.28 8.36 10.11
C LYS A 259 13.91 8.06 10.71
N ILE A 260 13.00 7.56 9.87
CA ILE A 260 11.77 6.91 10.31
C ILE A 260 12.09 5.43 10.47
N GLY A 261 11.77 4.84 11.61
CA GLY A 261 12.10 3.45 11.94
C GLY A 261 10.92 2.67 12.52
N GLY A 262 11.23 1.59 13.24
CA GLY A 262 10.26 0.66 13.77
C GLY A 262 9.99 -0.50 12.80
N THR A 263 8.89 -1.22 13.00
CA THR A 263 8.47 -2.34 12.13
C THR A 263 7.34 -1.97 11.16
N SER A 264 6.88 -0.72 11.22
CA SER A 264 5.79 -0.18 10.38
C SER A 264 5.94 1.32 10.13
N THR A 265 7.17 1.83 10.04
CA THR A 265 7.47 3.28 9.84
C THR A 265 6.78 4.17 10.88
N ASN A 266 6.82 3.76 12.14
CA ASN A 266 6.06 4.37 13.24
C ASN A 266 6.91 5.09 14.29
N ASN A 267 8.23 5.15 14.12
CA ASN A 267 9.16 5.81 15.02
C ASN A 267 9.93 6.92 14.31
N LEU A 268 10.28 8.00 15.03
CA LEU A 268 11.32 8.97 14.61
C LEU A 268 12.59 8.65 15.38
N ASP A 269 13.47 7.85 14.77
CA ASP A 269 14.74 7.46 15.40
C ASP A 269 15.81 8.55 15.30
N VAL A 270 15.79 9.35 14.20
CA VAL A 270 16.64 10.52 13.99
C VAL A 270 15.76 11.66 13.49
N TRP A 271 15.97 12.85 14.05
CA TRP A 271 15.27 14.08 13.71
C TRP A 271 16.19 15.26 13.94
N ASP A 272 17.04 15.56 12.96
CA ASP A 272 18.08 16.59 13.07
C ASP A 272 17.96 17.61 11.95
N PHE A 273 17.85 18.88 12.32
CA PHE A 273 17.74 20.01 11.39
C PHE A 273 18.66 21.16 11.84
N ALA A 274 19.18 21.92 10.89
CA ALA A 274 20.01 23.09 11.16
C ALA A 274 19.26 24.22 11.91
N ASP A 275 17.92 24.30 11.68
CA ASP A 275 16.99 25.23 12.31
C ASP A 275 16.23 24.57 13.49
N GLU A 276 16.92 23.88 14.37
CA GLU A 276 16.29 23.14 15.48
C GLU A 276 15.38 24.06 16.33
N THR A 277 14.15 23.60 16.54
CA THR A 277 13.10 24.29 17.30
C THR A 277 12.77 23.54 18.59
N GLU A 278 12.06 24.18 19.54
CA GLU A 278 11.56 23.51 20.75
C GLU A 278 10.62 22.32 20.40
N ALA A 279 9.85 22.44 19.30
CA ALA A 279 8.99 21.36 18.83
C ALA A 279 9.79 20.13 18.36
N ASP A 280 11.02 20.30 17.90
CA ASP A 280 11.87 19.20 17.46
C ASP A 280 12.34 18.32 18.61
N LYS A 281 12.48 18.86 19.79
CA LYS A 281 12.81 18.10 21.00
C LYS A 281 11.75 17.04 21.30
N ALA A 282 10.47 17.38 21.07
CA ALA A 282 9.37 16.43 21.23
C ALA A 282 9.28 15.39 20.10
N ASN A 283 9.91 15.65 18.96
CA ASN A 283 9.95 14.71 17.83
C ASN A 283 11.09 13.69 17.97
N LYS A 284 12.20 14.06 18.60
CA LYS A 284 13.35 13.17 18.82
C LYS A 284 12.93 11.96 19.66
N GLY A 285 13.08 10.76 19.08
CA GLY A 285 12.72 9.52 19.77
C GLY A 285 11.23 9.24 19.89
N LEU A 286 10.35 9.97 19.16
CA LEU A 286 8.91 9.71 19.12
C LEU A 286 8.66 8.28 18.65
N LYS A 287 7.80 7.56 19.40
CA LYS A 287 7.36 6.21 19.08
C LYS A 287 5.84 6.15 19.13
N GLU A 288 5.24 5.74 18.02
CA GLU A 288 3.82 5.46 17.96
C GLU A 288 3.59 3.98 18.25
N ALA A 289 2.81 3.69 19.30
CA ALA A 289 2.46 2.30 19.62
C ALA A 289 1.57 1.71 18.53
N THR A 290 1.96 0.56 18.00
CA THR A 290 1.19 -0.18 17.00
C THR A 290 0.97 -1.61 17.46
N SER A 291 -0.23 -2.14 17.22
CA SER A 291 -0.57 -3.53 17.59
C SER A 291 -0.07 -4.55 16.55
N ASN A 292 0.30 -4.10 15.37
CA ASN A 292 0.75 -4.94 14.25
C ASN A 292 1.50 -4.10 13.20
N VAL A 293 2.04 -4.75 12.16
CA VAL A 293 2.80 -4.12 11.08
C VAL A 293 2.00 -3.19 10.16
N TYR A 294 0.68 -3.12 10.32
CA TYR A 294 -0.16 -2.22 9.51
C TYR A 294 -0.30 -0.82 10.10
N GLY A 295 0.20 -0.60 11.34
CA GLY A 295 0.06 0.68 12.03
C GLY A 295 -1.40 1.06 12.34
N ASN A 296 -1.64 2.35 12.54
CA ASN A 296 -2.96 2.89 12.90
C ASN A 296 -3.63 3.67 11.75
N GLY A 297 -3.00 3.74 10.59
CA GLY A 297 -3.35 4.66 9.50
C GLY A 297 -4.69 4.40 8.80
N HIS A 298 -5.29 3.19 8.91
CA HIS A 298 -6.57 2.89 8.25
C HIS A 298 -7.70 3.83 8.68
N THR A 299 -7.84 4.11 9.97
CA THR A 299 -8.88 5.03 10.47
C THR A 299 -8.76 6.41 9.84
N SER A 300 -7.55 6.96 9.78
CA SER A 300 -7.29 8.28 9.19
C SER A 300 -7.48 8.28 7.66
N LEU A 301 -7.11 7.20 6.98
CA LEU A 301 -7.36 7.04 5.54
C LEU A 301 -8.86 7.07 5.25
N TYR A 302 -9.67 6.37 6.02
CA TYR A 302 -11.12 6.38 5.86
C TYR A 302 -11.72 7.77 6.11
N ALA A 303 -11.28 8.46 7.17
CA ALA A 303 -11.70 9.83 7.46
C ALA A 303 -11.39 10.77 6.30
N ASP A 304 -10.20 10.67 5.70
CA ASP A 304 -9.79 11.44 4.53
C ASP A 304 -10.65 11.15 3.31
N VAL A 305 -10.92 9.87 3.01
CA VAL A 305 -11.75 9.46 1.87
C VAL A 305 -13.18 9.97 2.03
N MET A 306 -13.77 9.84 3.22
CA MET A 306 -15.12 10.36 3.51
C MET A 306 -15.19 11.88 3.31
N ASP A 307 -14.19 12.60 3.80
CA ASP A 307 -14.09 14.05 3.61
C ASP A 307 -13.88 14.40 2.12
N ALA A 308 -13.06 13.63 1.40
CA ALA A 308 -12.84 13.80 -0.03
C ALA A 308 -14.13 13.62 -0.84
N ILE A 309 -14.96 12.63 -0.48
CA ILE A 309 -16.27 12.40 -1.10
C ILE A 309 -17.22 13.58 -0.80
N LYS A 310 -17.35 13.97 0.47
CA LYS A 310 -18.24 15.03 0.93
C LYS A 310 -17.90 16.39 0.31
N ASN A 311 -16.61 16.72 0.21
CA ASN A 311 -16.13 18.02 -0.28
C ASN A 311 -15.68 17.99 -1.75
N ASN A 312 -15.95 16.91 -2.47
CA ASN A 312 -15.58 16.70 -3.88
C ASN A 312 -14.11 17.03 -4.19
N ARG A 313 -13.19 16.68 -3.28
CA ARG A 313 -11.74 16.80 -3.48
C ARG A 313 -11.10 15.45 -3.80
N LYS A 314 -9.83 15.44 -4.19
CA LYS A 314 -9.06 14.20 -4.30
C LYS A 314 -8.74 13.66 -2.91
N PRO A 315 -8.79 12.32 -2.70
CA PRO A 315 -8.23 11.69 -1.51
C PRO A 315 -6.72 11.99 -1.37
N TYR A 316 -6.22 12.05 -0.15
CA TYR A 316 -4.80 12.27 0.13
C TYR A 316 -3.92 11.15 -0.45
N VAL A 317 -4.46 9.93 -0.48
CA VAL A 317 -3.86 8.78 -1.16
C VAL A 317 -4.82 8.36 -2.27
N ASP A 318 -4.74 9.02 -3.41
CA ASP A 318 -5.61 8.76 -4.56
C ASP A 318 -5.12 7.55 -5.41
N ALA A 319 -5.83 7.26 -6.50
CA ALA A 319 -5.47 6.20 -7.43
C ALA A 319 -4.10 6.45 -8.10
N VAL A 320 -3.72 7.72 -8.34
CA VAL A 320 -2.41 8.07 -8.90
C VAL A 320 -1.29 7.68 -7.94
N ALA A 321 -1.48 7.87 -6.64
CA ALA A 321 -0.53 7.41 -5.63
C ALA A 321 -0.35 5.88 -5.67
N GLY A 322 -1.45 5.13 -5.76
CA GLY A 322 -1.43 3.66 -5.89
C GLY A 322 -0.71 3.18 -7.15
N ARG A 323 -1.01 3.82 -8.29
CA ARG A 323 -0.35 3.54 -9.57
C ARG A 323 1.15 3.86 -9.50
N ASN A 324 1.55 4.93 -8.85
CA ASN A 324 2.93 5.32 -8.69
C ASN A 324 3.75 4.31 -7.86
N ALA A 325 3.17 3.74 -6.80
CA ALA A 325 3.80 2.70 -6.01
C ALA A 325 3.96 1.39 -6.84
N LEU A 326 2.91 1.00 -7.56
CA LEU A 326 2.93 -0.14 -8.47
C LEU A 326 3.99 0.02 -9.57
N GLU A 327 4.05 1.18 -10.23
CA GLU A 327 5.01 1.50 -11.29
C GLU A 327 6.46 1.29 -10.86
N MET A 328 6.81 1.72 -9.64
CA MET A 328 8.15 1.53 -9.08
C MET A 328 8.55 0.05 -9.02
N ILE A 329 7.65 -0.79 -8.55
CA ILE A 329 7.91 -2.22 -8.37
C ILE A 329 7.98 -2.91 -9.73
N LEU A 330 7.05 -2.61 -10.63
CA LEU A 330 7.07 -3.15 -11.98
C LEU A 330 8.30 -2.72 -12.76
N ALA A 331 8.81 -1.50 -12.54
CA ALA A 331 10.08 -1.04 -13.11
C ALA A 331 11.28 -1.83 -12.57
N ILE A 332 11.29 -2.18 -11.26
CA ILE A 332 12.30 -3.05 -10.67
C ILE A 332 12.25 -4.44 -11.32
N TYR A 333 11.08 -5.01 -11.49
CA TYR A 333 10.91 -6.32 -12.13
C TYR A 333 11.35 -6.30 -13.60
N LYS A 334 10.96 -5.26 -14.35
CA LYS A 334 11.39 -5.09 -15.73
C LYS A 334 12.91 -4.93 -15.84
N SER A 335 13.53 -4.17 -14.93
CA SER A 335 14.98 -4.00 -14.87
C SER A 335 15.69 -5.33 -14.60
N MET A 336 15.19 -6.12 -13.64
CA MET A 336 15.72 -7.46 -13.39
C MET A 336 15.61 -8.39 -14.62
N LYS A 337 14.46 -8.36 -15.31
CA LYS A 337 14.19 -9.19 -16.49
C LYS A 337 15.10 -8.83 -17.67
N THR A 338 15.37 -7.54 -17.86
CA THR A 338 16.14 -7.05 -19.01
C THR A 338 17.64 -6.89 -18.70
N GLY A 339 18.03 -6.81 -17.44
CA GLY A 339 19.38 -6.45 -17.00
C GLY A 339 19.75 -4.98 -17.19
N LEU A 340 18.79 -4.12 -17.54
CA LEU A 340 19.01 -2.72 -17.90
C LEU A 340 18.23 -1.77 -16.95
N PRO A 341 18.68 -0.51 -16.78
CA PRO A 341 17.87 0.53 -16.17
C PRO A 341 16.58 0.77 -16.96
N VAL A 342 15.47 0.98 -16.23
CA VAL A 342 14.15 1.27 -16.79
C VAL A 342 13.83 2.75 -16.60
N GLN A 343 13.53 3.44 -17.69
CA GLN A 343 13.08 4.83 -17.66
C GLN A 343 11.59 4.91 -17.31
N LEU A 344 11.20 5.92 -16.53
CA LEU A 344 9.82 6.23 -16.21
C LEU A 344 9.34 7.48 -16.97
N PRO A 345 8.03 7.59 -17.28
CA PRO A 345 6.96 6.66 -16.88
C PRO A 345 7.02 5.31 -17.60
N LEU A 346 6.67 4.26 -16.87
CA LEU A 346 6.57 2.90 -17.41
C LEU A 346 5.25 2.77 -18.19
N LYS A 347 5.36 2.54 -19.52
CA LYS A 347 4.16 2.49 -20.37
C LYS A 347 3.33 1.24 -20.17
N ASP A 348 3.99 0.09 -20.12
CA ASP A 348 3.32 -1.20 -19.96
C ASP A 348 4.28 -2.22 -19.32
N PHE A 349 3.79 -2.93 -18.34
CA PHE A 349 4.38 -4.11 -17.72
C PHE A 349 3.41 -4.72 -16.72
N ALA A 350 3.44 -6.06 -16.60
CA ALA A 350 2.65 -6.81 -15.65
C ALA A 350 3.55 -7.70 -14.77
N SER A 351 3.15 -7.95 -13.53
CA SER A 351 3.87 -8.89 -12.64
C SER A 351 3.98 -10.29 -13.26
N THR A 352 2.95 -10.71 -14.01
CA THR A 352 2.90 -12.00 -14.69
C THR A 352 3.93 -12.18 -15.80
N GLU A 353 4.54 -11.08 -16.29
CA GLU A 353 5.65 -11.18 -17.23
C GLU A 353 6.93 -11.74 -16.60
N MET A 354 6.98 -11.85 -15.29
CA MET A 354 8.05 -12.47 -14.54
C MET A 354 7.91 -13.99 -14.39
N LYS A 355 6.79 -14.59 -14.82
CA LYS A 355 6.61 -16.05 -14.73
C LYS A 355 7.78 -16.80 -15.34
N GLY A 356 8.25 -17.83 -14.65
CA GLY A 356 9.37 -18.66 -15.07
C GLY A 356 10.76 -18.07 -14.85
N ILE A 357 10.90 -16.80 -14.41
CA ILE A 357 12.21 -16.14 -14.26
C ILE A 357 13.16 -16.86 -13.27
N PHE A 358 12.60 -17.57 -12.28
CA PHE A 358 13.35 -18.37 -11.31
C PHE A 358 13.29 -19.88 -11.60
N GLY A 359 13.01 -20.27 -12.84
CA GLY A 359 13.04 -21.68 -13.27
C GLY A 359 11.79 -22.49 -12.90
N LYS A 360 10.73 -21.87 -12.34
CA LYS A 360 9.43 -22.50 -12.10
C LYS A 360 8.44 -22.10 -13.19
N LYS A 361 7.79 -23.11 -13.77
CA LYS A 361 6.75 -22.93 -14.79
C LYS A 361 5.40 -22.60 -14.16
#